data_05ab4256bb9407e372cb8505aa6697e7
#
_entry.id   05ab4256bb9407e372cb8505aa6697e7
#
_cell.length_a   1.000
_cell.length_b   1.000
_cell.length_c   1.000
_cell.angle_alpha   90.00
_cell.angle_beta   90.00
_cell.angle_gamma   90.00
#
_symmetry.space_group_name_H-M   'P 1'
#
loop_
_entity.id
_entity.type
_entity.pdbx_description
1 polymer ?
#
loop_
_entity_poly.entity_id
_entity_poly.type
_entity_poly.pdbx_seq_one_letter_code
_entity_poly.pdbx_strand_id
1 'polypeptide(L)'
;MSAPARARRLGMAPRHLLSSADLDAAGQERVLGAAETLREQRRLGRVPPALAGRSVALLFEKPSLRTRVTFDVGITLLGGHPVYLSPEEVAIGHRETATDVGRNLSRWVDGIVFRTFGHDTLVELASVASVPVVNALSDHEHPCQALADMLTLRQHLGELRGRSLAYVGDGNNVCHSLLLAGSLAGLHLRVATPPGYEPDPAVVAAAVQAAQRSGGSVEVAHAPVDAVTGADAIYTDAWTSMGAEAEADLRRLRFAGYRVDAALMAHAPEALVMHCLPAHRGEEITDEVLDGPTSVVLDQAENRLYVQQALLVELLTTPTH
;
A
#
# COMPACT_ATOMS: atom_id res chain seq x y z
N MET A 1 24.87 5.23 -32.97
CA MET A 1 24.71 4.22 -31.93
C MET A 1 23.23 3.81 -31.92
N SER A 2 22.91 2.62 -32.41
CA SER A 2 21.53 2.16 -32.54
C SER A 2 20.92 1.87 -31.17
N ALA A 3 19.69 2.38 -30.94
CA ALA A 3 18.92 2.04 -29.76
C ALA A 3 18.75 0.52 -29.66
N PRO A 4 18.84 -0.08 -28.46
CA PRO A 4 18.58 -1.50 -28.30
C PRO A 4 17.13 -1.77 -28.69
N ALA A 5 16.96 -2.70 -29.62
CA ALA A 5 15.67 -3.19 -30.09
C ALA A 5 14.81 -3.58 -28.87
N ARG A 6 13.55 -3.08 -28.81
CA ARG A 6 12.51 -3.60 -27.93
C ARG A 6 12.38 -5.10 -28.19
N ALA A 7 13.07 -5.91 -27.39
CA ALA A 7 12.85 -7.35 -27.37
C ALA A 7 11.40 -7.54 -26.89
N ARG A 8 10.48 -7.82 -27.83
CA ARG A 8 9.17 -8.38 -27.51
C ARG A 8 9.44 -9.64 -26.71
N ARG A 9 9.12 -9.60 -25.40
CA ARG A 9 9.12 -10.79 -24.54
C ARG A 9 8.01 -11.71 -25.07
N LEU A 10 8.40 -12.65 -25.91
CA LEU A 10 7.51 -13.67 -26.44
C LEU A 10 7.28 -14.70 -25.35
N GLY A 11 6.07 -14.78 -24.81
CA GLY A 11 5.50 -15.99 -24.24
C GLY A 11 5.33 -16.09 -22.73
N MET A 12 5.70 -15.09 -21.91
CA MET A 12 5.42 -15.12 -20.47
C MET A 12 4.51 -13.94 -20.07
N ALA A 13 3.52 -14.22 -19.21
CA ALA A 13 2.68 -13.17 -18.63
C ALA A 13 3.55 -12.20 -17.79
N PRO A 14 3.29 -10.88 -17.84
CA PRO A 14 3.98 -9.91 -16.99
C PRO A 14 3.65 -10.19 -15.52
N ARG A 15 4.61 -9.91 -14.64
CA ARG A 15 4.34 -9.93 -13.20
C ARG A 15 3.57 -8.65 -12.85
N HIS A 16 2.43 -8.78 -12.18
CA HIS A 16 1.65 -7.67 -11.64
C HIS A 16 1.81 -7.59 -10.13
N LEU A 17 1.46 -6.46 -9.53
CA LEU A 17 1.17 -6.33 -8.10
C LEU A 17 -0.26 -5.81 -7.96
N LEU A 18 -1.24 -6.68 -7.90
CA LEU A 18 -2.66 -6.33 -7.72
C LEU A 18 -3.05 -6.45 -6.25
N SER A 19 -2.40 -7.36 -5.53
CA SER A 19 -2.59 -7.67 -4.12
C SER A 19 -1.25 -7.72 -3.39
N SER A 20 -1.27 -7.47 -2.09
CA SER A 20 -0.11 -7.72 -1.22
C SER A 20 0.29 -9.20 -1.21
N ALA A 21 -0.65 -10.10 -1.52
CA ALA A 21 -0.42 -11.53 -1.63
C ALA A 21 0.31 -11.96 -2.93
N ASP A 22 0.49 -11.06 -3.91
CA ASP A 22 1.26 -11.34 -5.13
C ASP A 22 2.78 -11.41 -4.86
N LEU A 23 3.22 -10.96 -3.69
CA LEU A 23 4.57 -11.15 -3.19
C LEU A 23 4.60 -12.32 -2.22
N ASP A 24 5.64 -13.13 -2.29
CA ASP A 24 6.03 -14.00 -1.19
C ASP A 24 6.92 -13.24 -0.18
N ALA A 25 7.24 -13.85 0.95
CA ALA A 25 8.08 -13.23 1.98
C ALA A 25 9.46 -12.80 1.41
N ALA A 26 10.04 -13.59 0.51
CA ALA A 26 11.32 -13.25 -0.12
C ALA A 26 11.19 -12.08 -1.11
N GLY A 27 10.08 -12.01 -1.85
CA GLY A 27 9.75 -10.89 -2.74
C GLY A 27 9.55 -9.59 -1.98
N GLN A 28 8.79 -9.65 -0.89
CA GLN A 28 8.62 -8.52 0.00
C GLN A 28 9.97 -8.04 0.57
N GLU A 29 10.81 -8.95 1.05
CA GLU A 29 12.14 -8.61 1.59
C GLU A 29 13.04 -7.97 0.53
N ARG A 30 13.05 -8.47 -0.71
CA ARG A 30 13.79 -7.83 -1.81
C ARG A 30 13.32 -6.40 -2.07
N VAL A 31 12.02 -6.15 -2.10
CA VAL A 31 11.46 -4.80 -2.31
C VAL A 31 11.86 -3.87 -1.16
N LEU A 32 11.73 -4.33 0.09
CA LEU A 32 12.10 -3.53 1.25
C LEU A 32 13.60 -3.21 1.30
N GLY A 33 14.48 -4.18 1.04
CA GLY A 33 15.94 -3.97 1.00
C GLY A 33 16.37 -3.05 -0.15
N ALA A 34 15.73 -3.17 -1.33
CA ALA A 34 15.96 -2.25 -2.43
C ALA A 34 15.49 -0.82 -2.11
N ALA A 35 14.38 -0.68 -1.39
CA ALA A 35 13.87 0.62 -0.95
C ALA A 35 14.82 1.33 0.02
N GLU A 36 15.40 0.61 0.99
CA GLU A 36 16.42 1.14 1.89
C GLU A 36 17.67 1.60 1.12
N THR A 37 18.10 0.80 0.16
CA THR A 37 19.23 1.14 -0.72
C THR A 37 18.94 2.42 -1.50
N LEU A 38 17.76 2.57 -2.09
CA LEU A 38 17.35 3.75 -2.85
C LEU A 38 17.24 4.99 -1.94
N ARG A 39 16.74 4.84 -0.72
CA ARG A 39 16.71 5.91 0.29
C ARG A 39 18.11 6.44 0.58
N GLU A 40 19.06 5.55 0.83
CA GLU A 40 20.44 5.95 1.08
C GLU A 40 21.11 6.56 -0.15
N GLN A 41 20.88 6.00 -1.35
CA GLN A 41 21.39 6.56 -2.60
C GLN A 41 20.85 7.97 -2.87
N ARG A 42 19.57 8.22 -2.55
CA ARG A 42 18.97 9.56 -2.65
C ARG A 42 19.64 10.55 -1.69
N ARG A 43 19.87 10.14 -0.44
CA ARG A 43 20.57 10.95 0.57
C ARG A 43 21.96 11.36 0.10
N LEU A 44 22.63 10.47 -0.65
CA LEU A 44 23.97 10.70 -1.23
C LEU A 44 23.93 11.40 -2.60
N GLY A 45 22.78 11.73 -3.15
CA GLY A 45 22.63 12.31 -4.49
C GLY A 45 23.02 11.36 -5.64
N ARG A 46 22.90 10.03 -5.44
CA ARG A 46 23.41 8.98 -6.36
C ARG A 46 22.33 8.00 -6.82
N VAL A 47 21.07 8.43 -6.93
CA VAL A 47 19.99 7.56 -7.41
C VAL A 47 20.31 7.05 -8.82
N PRO A 48 20.36 5.72 -9.04
CA PRO A 48 20.69 5.19 -10.36
C PRO A 48 19.51 5.37 -11.31
N PRO A 49 19.77 5.66 -12.62
CA PRO A 49 18.68 5.82 -13.61
C PRO A 49 18.16 4.45 -14.08
N ALA A 50 17.66 3.63 -13.14
CA ALA A 50 17.25 2.24 -13.39
C ALA A 50 16.06 2.12 -14.37
N LEU A 51 15.28 3.19 -14.55
CA LEU A 51 14.17 3.26 -15.49
C LEU A 51 14.47 4.13 -16.72
N ALA A 52 15.75 4.38 -17.03
CA ALA A 52 16.12 5.18 -18.21
C ALA A 52 15.49 4.61 -19.50
N GLY A 53 14.81 5.49 -20.25
CA GLY A 53 14.13 5.14 -21.50
C GLY A 53 12.80 4.38 -21.31
N ARG A 54 12.29 4.25 -20.08
CA ARG A 54 10.99 3.65 -19.81
C ARG A 54 9.93 4.70 -19.54
N SER A 55 8.70 4.41 -19.96
CA SER A 55 7.53 5.22 -19.68
C SER A 55 6.55 4.42 -18.82
N VAL A 56 5.96 5.07 -17.81
CA VAL A 56 4.98 4.44 -16.92
C VAL A 56 3.71 5.28 -16.91
N ALA A 57 2.57 4.69 -17.26
CA ALA A 57 1.28 5.34 -17.17
C ALA A 57 0.82 5.39 -15.69
N LEU A 58 0.41 6.58 -15.24
CA LEU A 58 -0.20 6.83 -13.95
C LEU A 58 -1.69 7.09 -14.17
N LEU A 59 -2.49 6.03 -14.09
CA LEU A 59 -3.93 6.03 -14.34
C LEU A 59 -4.67 6.18 -13.02
N PHE A 60 -5.41 7.29 -12.84
CA PHE A 60 -6.05 7.63 -11.58
C PHE A 60 -7.52 7.96 -11.79
N GLU A 61 -8.41 7.16 -11.21
CA GLU A 61 -9.86 7.44 -11.15
C GLU A 61 -10.24 8.23 -9.88
N LYS A 62 -9.35 8.25 -8.87
CA LYS A 62 -9.54 8.98 -7.61
C LYS A 62 -8.43 10.01 -7.41
N PRO A 63 -8.73 11.21 -6.91
CA PRO A 63 -7.70 12.17 -6.50
C PRO A 63 -6.73 11.55 -5.49
N SER A 64 -5.46 11.90 -5.59
CA SER A 64 -4.44 11.44 -4.64
C SER A 64 -3.21 12.35 -4.67
N LEU A 65 -2.96 13.04 -3.56
CA LEU A 65 -1.73 13.83 -3.39
C LEU A 65 -0.51 12.89 -3.30
N ARG A 66 -0.47 12.06 -2.25
CA ARG A 66 0.70 11.23 -1.92
C ARG A 66 1.05 10.25 -3.02
N THR A 67 0.11 9.41 -3.42
CA THR A 67 0.36 8.36 -4.41
C THR A 67 0.81 8.95 -5.76
N ARG A 68 0.15 10.02 -6.23
CA ARG A 68 0.52 10.68 -7.48
C ARG A 68 1.93 11.24 -7.42
N VAL A 69 2.22 12.07 -6.41
CA VAL A 69 3.51 12.75 -6.31
C VAL A 69 4.65 11.75 -6.09
N THR A 70 4.45 10.71 -5.25
CA THR A 70 5.52 9.74 -4.97
C THR A 70 5.82 8.84 -6.19
N PHE A 71 4.84 8.45 -7.00
CA PHE A 71 5.11 7.75 -8.25
C PHE A 71 5.75 8.66 -9.30
N ASP A 72 5.22 9.86 -9.51
CA ASP A 72 5.74 10.83 -10.49
C ASP A 72 7.21 11.16 -10.21
N VAL A 73 7.49 11.64 -9.00
CA VAL A 73 8.86 11.94 -8.55
C VAL A 73 9.75 10.69 -8.55
N GLY A 74 9.22 9.55 -8.11
CA GLY A 74 9.96 8.30 -8.03
C GLY A 74 10.42 7.81 -9.40
N ILE A 75 9.56 7.82 -10.41
CA ILE A 75 9.87 7.46 -11.79
C ILE A 75 10.90 8.42 -12.38
N THR A 76 10.69 9.74 -12.19
CA THR A 76 11.60 10.78 -12.69
C THR A 76 12.99 10.64 -12.08
N LEU A 77 13.11 10.41 -10.77
CA LEU A 77 14.41 10.20 -10.10
C LEU A 77 15.14 8.95 -10.63
N LEU A 78 14.41 7.93 -11.07
CA LEU A 78 14.98 6.72 -11.68
C LEU A 78 15.26 6.90 -13.19
N GLY A 79 15.14 8.10 -13.74
CA GLY A 79 15.39 8.40 -15.15
C GLY A 79 14.29 7.94 -16.11
N GLY A 80 13.13 7.54 -15.60
CA GLY A 80 11.94 7.18 -16.38
C GLY A 80 11.06 8.39 -16.70
N HIS A 81 10.00 8.16 -17.46
CA HIS A 81 9.01 9.16 -17.83
C HIS A 81 7.62 8.79 -17.30
N PRO A 82 7.04 9.53 -16.33
CA PRO A 82 5.67 9.33 -15.90
C PRO A 82 4.69 9.96 -16.91
N VAL A 83 3.61 9.26 -17.24
CA VAL A 83 2.51 9.76 -18.07
C VAL A 83 1.26 9.75 -17.21
N TYR A 84 0.87 10.92 -16.72
CA TYR A 84 -0.33 11.05 -15.91
C TYR A 84 -1.58 11.10 -16.78
N LEU A 85 -2.58 10.30 -16.42
CA LEU A 85 -3.89 10.20 -17.08
C LEU A 85 -4.98 10.48 -16.03
N SER A 86 -5.71 11.56 -16.21
CA SER A 86 -6.79 11.96 -15.29
C SER A 86 -8.07 11.13 -15.50
N PRO A 87 -8.99 11.13 -14.52
CA PRO A 87 -10.27 10.43 -14.66
C PRO A 87 -11.05 10.88 -15.91
N GLU A 88 -11.01 12.19 -16.23
CA GLU A 88 -11.75 12.78 -17.36
C GLU A 88 -11.15 12.35 -18.71
N GLU A 89 -9.84 12.11 -18.76
CA GLU A 89 -9.17 11.71 -19.99
C GLU A 89 -9.46 10.27 -20.39
N VAL A 90 -9.58 9.38 -19.42
CA VAL A 90 -9.75 7.93 -19.66
C VAL A 90 -11.20 7.49 -19.50
N ALA A 91 -11.87 7.92 -18.41
CA ALA A 91 -13.26 7.62 -18.10
C ALA A 91 -13.64 6.13 -18.31
N ILE A 92 -12.87 5.22 -17.64
CA ILE A 92 -13.09 3.77 -17.73
C ILE A 92 -14.53 3.43 -17.35
N GLY A 93 -15.14 2.56 -18.15
CA GLY A 93 -16.54 2.16 -17.98
C GLY A 93 -17.55 3.13 -18.60
N HIS A 94 -17.12 4.33 -19.02
CA HIS A 94 -17.98 5.31 -19.69
C HIS A 94 -17.53 5.57 -21.12
N ARG A 95 -16.26 5.90 -21.34
CA ARG A 95 -15.70 6.19 -22.65
C ARG A 95 -15.04 4.96 -23.28
N GLU A 96 -14.28 4.21 -22.50
CA GLU A 96 -13.59 3.01 -22.93
C GLU A 96 -13.71 1.91 -21.87
N THR A 97 -13.59 0.64 -22.27
CA THR A 97 -13.53 -0.47 -21.32
C THR A 97 -12.15 -0.57 -20.69
N ALA A 98 -12.06 -1.16 -19.48
CA ALA A 98 -10.77 -1.44 -18.83
C ALA A 98 -9.87 -2.31 -19.74
N THR A 99 -10.46 -3.25 -20.46
CA THR A 99 -9.81 -4.13 -21.43
C THR A 99 -9.17 -3.34 -22.57
N ASP A 100 -9.89 -2.38 -23.18
CA ASP A 100 -9.35 -1.59 -24.31
C ASP A 100 -8.25 -0.66 -23.84
N VAL A 101 -8.42 0.00 -22.69
CA VAL A 101 -7.39 0.83 -22.07
C VAL A 101 -6.13 0.02 -21.78
N GLY A 102 -6.25 -1.17 -21.16
CA GLY A 102 -5.13 -2.04 -20.86
C GLY A 102 -4.35 -2.49 -22.11
N ARG A 103 -5.06 -2.86 -23.18
CA ARG A 103 -4.47 -3.24 -24.48
C ARG A 103 -3.75 -2.08 -25.15
N ASN A 104 -4.33 -0.89 -25.15
CA ASN A 104 -3.75 0.28 -25.75
C ASN A 104 -2.50 0.76 -25.00
N LEU A 105 -2.60 0.97 -23.68
CA LEU A 105 -1.48 1.40 -22.85
C LEU A 105 -0.29 0.43 -22.95
N SER A 106 -0.55 -0.86 -22.99
CA SER A 106 0.51 -1.88 -23.13
C SER A 106 1.35 -1.77 -24.40
N ARG A 107 0.88 -1.02 -25.40
CA ARG A 107 1.64 -0.78 -26.65
C ARG A 107 2.54 0.46 -26.57
N TRP A 108 2.28 1.35 -25.62
CA TRP A 108 2.92 2.66 -25.55
C TRP A 108 3.83 2.81 -24.36
N VAL A 109 3.51 2.16 -23.22
CA VAL A 109 4.25 2.28 -21.97
C VAL A 109 4.88 0.95 -21.54
N ASP A 110 5.79 1.01 -20.56
CA ASP A 110 6.49 -0.16 -20.02
C ASP A 110 5.85 -0.69 -18.74
N GLY A 111 4.95 0.09 -18.11
CA GLY A 111 4.20 -0.29 -16.91
C GLY A 111 2.99 0.61 -16.69
N ILE A 112 2.02 0.12 -15.94
CA ILE A 112 0.79 0.83 -15.60
C ILE A 112 0.65 0.86 -14.07
N VAL A 113 0.50 2.03 -13.49
CA VAL A 113 0.13 2.25 -12.09
C VAL A 113 -1.32 2.68 -12.09
N PHE A 114 -2.20 1.88 -11.48
CA PHE A 114 -3.62 2.13 -11.53
C PHE A 114 -4.21 2.32 -10.12
N ARG A 115 -4.86 3.47 -9.91
CA ARG A 115 -5.65 3.79 -8.73
C ARG A 115 -7.10 3.91 -9.13
N THR A 116 -7.94 3.00 -8.65
CA THR A 116 -9.33 2.84 -9.08
C THR A 116 -10.30 2.80 -7.89
N PHE A 117 -11.61 2.83 -8.18
CA PHE A 117 -12.65 2.50 -7.20
C PHE A 117 -12.79 0.98 -7.06
N GLY A 118 -13.07 0.25 -8.14
CA GLY A 118 -13.34 -1.18 -8.10
C GLY A 118 -12.10 -2.04 -8.34
N HIS A 119 -11.86 -3.00 -7.46
CA HIS A 119 -10.75 -3.97 -7.64
C HIS A 119 -10.94 -4.82 -8.89
N ASP A 120 -12.18 -5.18 -9.22
CA ASP A 120 -12.51 -5.95 -10.43
C ASP A 120 -12.07 -5.23 -11.71
N THR A 121 -12.22 -3.90 -11.78
CA THR A 121 -11.73 -3.08 -12.90
C THR A 121 -10.22 -3.17 -13.05
N LEU A 122 -9.49 -3.17 -11.94
CA LEU A 122 -8.04 -3.36 -11.94
C LEU A 122 -7.66 -4.76 -12.47
N VAL A 123 -8.34 -5.80 -11.99
CA VAL A 123 -8.12 -7.19 -12.42
C VAL A 123 -8.43 -7.36 -13.90
N GLU A 124 -9.55 -6.78 -14.39
CA GLU A 124 -9.92 -6.79 -15.81
C GLU A 124 -8.83 -6.15 -16.68
N LEU A 125 -8.36 -4.94 -16.32
CA LEU A 125 -7.28 -4.27 -17.03
C LEU A 125 -6.00 -5.12 -17.04
N ALA A 126 -5.60 -5.65 -15.88
CA ALA A 126 -4.40 -6.45 -15.74
C ALA A 126 -4.44 -7.75 -16.56
N SER A 127 -5.63 -8.37 -16.68
CA SER A 127 -5.81 -9.64 -17.41
C SER A 127 -5.42 -9.57 -18.90
N VAL A 128 -5.43 -8.37 -19.48
CA VAL A 128 -5.12 -8.14 -20.90
C VAL A 128 -3.84 -7.32 -21.10
N ALA A 129 -3.28 -6.76 -20.04
CA ALA A 129 -2.06 -5.97 -20.11
C ALA A 129 -0.85 -6.86 -20.40
N SER A 130 -0.02 -6.48 -21.38
CA SER A 130 1.25 -7.13 -21.69
C SER A 130 2.45 -6.48 -20.99
N VAL A 131 2.18 -5.53 -20.09
CA VAL A 131 3.17 -4.86 -19.23
C VAL A 131 2.73 -5.00 -17.76
N PRO A 132 3.64 -4.87 -16.78
CA PRO A 132 3.28 -4.91 -15.37
C PRO A 132 2.22 -3.86 -15.00
N VAL A 133 1.26 -4.28 -14.18
CA VAL A 133 0.23 -3.44 -13.57
C VAL A 133 0.43 -3.41 -12.08
N VAL A 134 0.40 -2.21 -11.49
CA VAL A 134 0.56 -1.97 -10.05
C VAL A 134 -0.73 -1.39 -9.49
N ASN A 135 -1.29 -2.06 -8.51
CA ASN A 135 -2.39 -1.53 -7.70
C ASN A 135 -1.88 -0.38 -6.82
N ALA A 136 -2.20 0.85 -7.20
CA ALA A 136 -1.87 2.03 -6.42
C ALA A 136 -2.88 2.30 -5.29
N LEU A 137 -4.05 1.78 -5.40
CA LEU A 137 -5.16 1.60 -4.44
C LEU A 137 -6.41 1.13 -5.20
N SER A 138 -7.13 0.20 -4.63
CA SER A 138 -8.51 -0.14 -4.97
C SER A 138 -9.38 -0.13 -3.71
N ASP A 139 -10.68 -0.40 -3.82
CA ASP A 139 -11.56 -0.61 -2.67
C ASP A 139 -11.20 -1.83 -1.83
N HIS A 140 -10.50 -2.80 -2.41
CA HIS A 140 -10.13 -4.04 -1.75
C HIS A 140 -8.75 -4.00 -1.08
N GLU A 141 -7.75 -3.35 -1.69
CA GLU A 141 -6.37 -3.31 -1.17
C GLU A 141 -5.61 -2.01 -1.48
N HIS A 142 -4.57 -1.76 -0.67
CA HIS A 142 -3.57 -0.70 -0.88
C HIS A 142 -2.13 -1.23 -0.71
N PRO A 143 -1.66 -2.14 -1.57
CA PRO A 143 -0.40 -2.87 -1.37
C PRO A 143 0.83 -1.97 -1.28
N CYS A 144 0.87 -0.87 -2.05
CA CYS A 144 1.98 0.10 -1.98
C CYS A 144 2.05 0.83 -0.63
N GLN A 145 0.92 0.97 0.08
CA GLN A 145 0.90 1.51 1.43
C GLN A 145 1.47 0.49 2.41
N ALA A 146 0.97 -0.74 2.39
CA ALA A 146 1.43 -1.77 3.31
C ALA A 146 2.93 -2.06 3.19
N LEU A 147 3.51 -2.01 1.99
CA LEU A 147 4.96 -2.10 1.81
C LEU A 147 5.71 -0.93 2.47
N ALA A 148 5.18 0.30 2.40
CA ALA A 148 5.77 1.45 3.08
C ALA A 148 5.64 1.32 4.60
N ASP A 149 4.54 0.73 5.08
CA ASP A 149 4.31 0.46 6.49
C ASP A 149 5.32 -0.56 7.02
N MET A 150 5.54 -1.65 6.29
CA MET A 150 6.57 -2.65 6.65
C MET A 150 7.98 -2.04 6.65
N LEU A 151 8.30 -1.19 5.69
CA LEU A 151 9.59 -0.48 5.67
C LEU A 151 9.74 0.44 6.88
N THR A 152 8.69 1.18 7.23
CA THR A 152 8.70 2.10 8.38
C THR A 152 8.86 1.33 9.69
N LEU A 153 8.08 0.29 9.89
CA LEU A 153 8.21 -0.57 11.08
C LEU A 153 9.64 -1.13 11.19
N ARG A 154 10.22 -1.62 10.08
CA ARG A 154 11.59 -2.15 10.08
C ARG A 154 12.63 -1.09 10.44
N GLN A 155 12.47 0.13 9.99
CA GLN A 155 13.40 1.23 10.31
C GLN A 155 13.38 1.61 11.80
N HIS A 156 12.23 1.53 12.44
CA HIS A 156 12.07 1.92 13.84
C HIS A 156 12.20 0.75 14.83
N LEU A 157 11.78 -0.47 14.45
CA LEU A 157 11.74 -1.64 15.35
C LEU A 157 12.82 -2.69 15.04
N GLY A 158 13.52 -2.57 13.89
CA GLY A 158 14.48 -3.59 13.43
C GLY A 158 13.77 -4.82 12.84
N GLU A 159 14.10 -6.00 13.34
CA GLU A 159 13.46 -7.26 12.93
C GLU A 159 11.95 -7.21 13.20
N LEU A 160 11.16 -7.53 12.17
CA LEU A 160 9.69 -7.50 12.28
C LEU A 160 9.10 -8.79 12.85
N ARG A 161 9.77 -9.92 12.63
CA ARG A 161 9.29 -11.21 13.16
C ARG A 161 9.10 -11.15 14.66
N GLY A 162 7.91 -11.53 15.12
CA GLY A 162 7.54 -11.53 16.53
C GLY A 162 7.16 -10.16 17.11
N ARG A 163 7.24 -9.08 16.32
CA ARG A 163 6.69 -7.77 16.71
C ARG A 163 5.17 -7.79 16.60
N SER A 164 4.52 -6.91 17.34
CA SER A 164 3.06 -6.80 17.36
C SER A 164 2.59 -5.48 16.79
N LEU A 165 1.63 -5.55 15.84
CA LEU A 165 0.95 -4.41 15.26
C LEU A 165 -0.54 -4.49 15.58
N ALA A 166 -1.06 -3.49 16.28
CA ALA A 166 -2.49 -3.30 16.50
C ALA A 166 -3.07 -2.37 15.43
N TYR A 167 -4.14 -2.81 14.77
CA TYR A 167 -4.95 -1.95 13.90
C TYR A 167 -6.27 -1.65 14.59
N VAL A 168 -6.66 -0.37 14.65
CA VAL A 168 -7.90 0.08 15.30
C VAL A 168 -8.70 0.93 14.32
N GLY A 169 -9.88 0.47 13.91
CA GLY A 169 -10.72 1.20 12.96
C GLY A 169 -11.55 0.32 12.04
N ASP A 170 -11.75 0.76 10.80
CA ASP A 170 -12.51 0.07 9.76
C ASP A 170 -11.69 -1.07 9.13
N GLY A 171 -12.29 -2.26 8.99
CA GLY A 171 -11.68 -3.40 8.30
C GLY A 171 -11.59 -3.20 6.78
N ASN A 172 -11.06 -2.07 6.35
CA ASN A 172 -11.03 -1.59 4.98
C ASN A 172 -9.84 -2.14 4.15
N ASN A 173 -9.65 -1.61 2.96
CA ASN A 173 -8.56 -1.96 2.04
C ASN A 173 -7.15 -1.77 2.62
N VAL A 174 -6.93 -0.81 3.51
CA VAL A 174 -5.64 -0.61 4.20
C VAL A 174 -5.44 -1.73 5.23
N CYS A 175 -6.47 -2.05 6.01
CA CYS A 175 -6.46 -3.18 6.94
C CYS A 175 -6.15 -4.50 6.20
N HIS A 176 -6.80 -4.74 5.05
CA HIS A 176 -6.55 -5.93 4.23
C HIS A 176 -5.08 -6.06 3.84
N SER A 177 -4.51 -5.00 3.28
CA SER A 177 -3.11 -5.04 2.85
C SER A 177 -2.13 -5.15 4.02
N LEU A 178 -2.42 -4.53 5.18
CA LEU A 178 -1.63 -4.70 6.39
C LEU A 178 -1.67 -6.14 6.91
N LEU A 179 -2.84 -6.78 6.90
CA LEU A 179 -2.99 -8.18 7.28
C LEU A 179 -2.13 -9.09 6.42
N LEU A 180 -2.16 -8.91 5.08
CA LEU A 180 -1.39 -9.73 4.15
C LEU A 180 0.11 -9.48 4.26
N ALA A 181 0.56 -8.22 4.17
CA ALA A 181 1.97 -7.87 4.19
C ALA A 181 2.63 -8.12 5.55
N GLY A 182 1.92 -7.79 6.65
CA GLY A 182 2.40 -8.02 8.00
C GLY A 182 2.52 -9.50 8.34
N SER A 183 1.57 -10.32 7.84
CA SER A 183 1.65 -11.78 7.98
C SER A 183 2.86 -12.37 7.26
N LEU A 184 3.23 -11.87 6.08
CA LEU A 184 4.44 -12.28 5.38
C LEU A 184 5.71 -11.91 6.17
N ALA A 185 5.69 -10.79 6.89
CA ALA A 185 6.79 -10.32 7.72
C ALA A 185 6.92 -11.04 9.07
N GLY A 186 5.95 -11.89 9.43
CA GLY A 186 5.93 -12.61 10.71
C GLY A 186 5.49 -11.75 11.90
N LEU A 187 4.69 -10.70 11.65
CA LEU A 187 4.08 -9.89 12.71
C LEU A 187 2.96 -10.64 13.44
N HIS A 188 2.75 -10.28 14.69
CA HIS A 188 1.54 -10.57 15.43
C HIS A 188 0.53 -9.43 15.21
N LEU A 189 -0.47 -9.68 14.38
CA LEU A 189 -1.47 -8.70 13.96
C LEU A 189 -2.72 -8.82 14.81
N ARG A 190 -3.13 -7.72 15.44
CA ARG A 190 -4.36 -7.63 16.24
C ARG A 190 -5.22 -6.50 15.66
N VAL A 191 -6.41 -6.84 15.21
CA VAL A 191 -7.35 -5.91 14.57
C VAL A 191 -8.55 -5.71 15.48
N ALA A 192 -8.85 -4.47 15.81
CA ALA A 192 -10.06 -4.11 16.55
C ALA A 192 -10.97 -3.26 15.65
N THR A 193 -12.15 -3.79 15.32
CA THR A 193 -13.16 -3.14 14.48
C THR A 193 -14.53 -3.15 15.16
N PRO A 194 -15.42 -2.18 14.92
CA PRO A 194 -16.81 -2.29 15.35
C PRO A 194 -17.50 -3.50 14.69
N PRO A 195 -18.48 -4.13 15.37
CA PRO A 195 -19.29 -5.19 14.76
C PRO A 195 -19.93 -4.73 13.44
N GLY A 196 -19.75 -5.56 12.39
CA GLY A 196 -20.23 -5.29 11.02
C GLY A 196 -19.25 -4.49 10.15
N TYR A 197 -18.04 -4.18 10.67
CA TYR A 197 -16.96 -3.50 9.96
C TYR A 197 -15.66 -4.31 9.96
N GLU A 198 -15.77 -5.63 10.10
CA GLU A 198 -14.64 -6.55 10.09
C GLU A 198 -14.00 -6.61 8.69
N PRO A 199 -12.69 -6.89 8.61
CA PRO A 199 -12.05 -7.14 7.32
C PRO A 199 -12.64 -8.39 6.63
N ASP A 200 -12.51 -8.45 5.30
CA ASP A 200 -12.99 -9.57 4.50
C ASP A 200 -12.49 -10.91 5.06
N PRO A 201 -13.39 -11.86 5.36
CA PRO A 201 -13.02 -13.17 5.90
C PRO A 201 -12.04 -13.95 5.01
N ALA A 202 -12.07 -13.79 3.69
CA ALA A 202 -11.14 -14.44 2.77
C ALA A 202 -9.72 -13.86 2.93
N VAL A 203 -9.60 -12.54 3.12
CA VAL A 203 -8.32 -11.89 3.42
C VAL A 203 -7.78 -12.32 4.77
N VAL A 204 -8.63 -12.38 5.79
CA VAL A 204 -8.24 -12.87 7.13
C VAL A 204 -7.73 -14.31 7.04
N ALA A 205 -8.44 -15.19 6.34
CA ALA A 205 -8.02 -16.57 6.17
C ALA A 205 -6.66 -16.69 5.45
N ALA A 206 -6.44 -15.91 4.38
CA ALA A 206 -5.16 -15.87 3.68
C ALA A 206 -4.02 -15.36 4.57
N ALA A 207 -4.28 -14.30 5.35
CA ALA A 207 -3.33 -13.73 6.30
C ALA A 207 -2.95 -14.73 7.41
N VAL A 208 -3.93 -15.45 7.98
CA VAL A 208 -3.69 -16.51 8.98
C VAL A 208 -2.77 -17.58 8.41
N GLN A 209 -3.02 -18.06 7.18
CA GLN A 209 -2.17 -19.03 6.53
C GLN A 209 -0.74 -18.54 6.29
N ALA A 210 -0.58 -17.27 5.91
CA ALA A 210 0.74 -16.65 5.73
C ALA A 210 1.46 -16.51 7.09
N ALA A 211 0.76 -16.05 8.13
CA ALA A 211 1.29 -15.90 9.47
C ALA A 211 1.79 -17.23 10.07
N GLN A 212 1.06 -18.32 9.87
CA GLN A 212 1.50 -19.66 10.30
C GLN A 212 2.84 -20.07 9.69
N ARG A 213 3.10 -19.69 8.42
CA ARG A 213 4.37 -20.00 7.75
C ARG A 213 5.52 -19.10 8.18
N SER A 214 5.24 -17.85 8.54
CA SER A 214 6.24 -16.84 8.90
C SER A 214 6.53 -16.80 10.41
N GLY A 215 5.71 -17.45 11.25
CA GLY A 215 5.81 -17.42 12.71
C GLY A 215 5.06 -16.27 13.37
N GLY A 216 4.20 -15.56 12.63
CA GLY A 216 3.29 -14.54 13.15
C GLY A 216 1.93 -15.07 13.59
N SER A 217 0.98 -14.17 13.84
CA SER A 217 -0.42 -14.49 14.14
C SER A 217 -1.36 -13.39 13.67
N VAL A 218 -2.64 -13.73 13.49
CA VAL A 218 -3.70 -12.78 13.15
C VAL A 218 -4.87 -13.00 14.11
N GLU A 219 -5.32 -11.93 14.74
CA GLU A 219 -6.49 -11.90 15.61
C GLU A 219 -7.40 -10.73 15.22
N VAL A 220 -8.70 -10.97 15.09
CA VAL A 220 -9.72 -9.95 14.81
C VAL A 220 -10.71 -9.95 15.97
N ALA A 221 -10.89 -8.80 16.61
CA ALA A 221 -11.72 -8.59 17.79
C ALA A 221 -12.47 -7.25 17.72
N HIS A 222 -13.24 -6.96 18.77
CA HIS A 222 -14.03 -5.71 18.83
C HIS A 222 -13.57 -4.77 19.96
N ALA A 223 -12.63 -5.19 20.79
CA ALA A 223 -12.16 -4.40 21.94
C ALA A 223 -10.82 -3.71 21.61
N PRO A 224 -10.80 -2.37 21.38
CA PRO A 224 -9.56 -1.65 21.07
C PRO A 224 -8.47 -1.81 22.11
N VAL A 225 -8.83 -1.79 23.41
CA VAL A 225 -7.88 -1.93 24.52
C VAL A 225 -7.15 -3.26 24.45
N ASP A 226 -7.86 -4.36 24.18
CA ASP A 226 -7.24 -5.69 24.08
C ASP A 226 -6.27 -5.78 22.90
N ALA A 227 -6.63 -5.16 21.78
CA ALA A 227 -5.78 -5.14 20.60
C ALA A 227 -4.49 -4.34 20.82
N VAL A 228 -4.56 -3.17 21.47
CA VAL A 228 -3.41 -2.28 21.63
C VAL A 228 -2.52 -2.62 22.82
N THR A 229 -3.02 -3.34 23.82
CA THR A 229 -2.24 -3.62 25.05
C THR A 229 -0.91 -4.29 24.72
N GLY A 230 0.20 -3.59 25.03
CA GLY A 230 1.56 -4.06 24.80
C GLY A 230 1.93 -4.20 23.31
N ALA A 231 1.27 -3.49 22.39
CA ALA A 231 1.66 -3.46 20.98
C ALA A 231 2.96 -2.69 20.78
N ASP A 232 3.79 -3.11 19.80
CA ASP A 232 4.97 -2.35 19.35
C ASP A 232 4.58 -1.18 18.44
N ALA A 233 3.44 -1.30 17.73
CA ALA A 233 2.88 -0.24 16.91
C ALA A 233 1.36 -0.26 16.92
N ILE A 234 0.73 0.93 16.81
CA ILE A 234 -0.71 1.12 16.69
C ILE A 234 -0.97 1.86 15.38
N TYR A 235 -1.84 1.28 14.56
CA TYR A 235 -2.24 1.82 13.27
C TYR A 235 -3.72 2.16 13.27
N THR A 236 -4.08 3.31 12.71
CA THR A 236 -5.47 3.64 12.40
C THR A 236 -5.59 4.27 11.02
N ASP A 237 -6.80 4.31 10.50
CA ASP A 237 -7.15 4.95 9.22
C ASP A 237 -8.51 5.64 9.34
N ALA A 238 -8.80 6.53 8.40
CA ALA A 238 -10.06 7.25 8.34
C ALA A 238 -11.26 6.28 8.44
N TRP A 239 -12.22 6.59 9.31
CA TRP A 239 -13.42 5.78 9.50
C TRP A 239 -14.34 5.79 8.28
N THR A 240 -14.27 6.84 7.47
CA THR A 240 -15.05 6.99 6.25
C THR A 240 -14.13 7.01 5.05
N SER A 241 -14.06 5.89 4.35
CA SER A 241 -13.29 5.77 3.10
C SER A 241 -13.92 6.62 2.00
N MET A 242 -13.11 7.06 1.03
CA MET A 242 -13.61 7.78 -0.16
C MET A 242 -14.66 6.93 -0.91
N GLY A 243 -15.84 7.51 -1.08
CA GLY A 243 -17.02 6.87 -1.68
C GLY A 243 -18.05 6.40 -0.67
N ALA A 244 -17.76 6.45 0.64
CA ALA A 244 -18.68 6.12 1.73
C ALA A 244 -19.19 7.35 2.50
N GLU A 245 -19.07 8.55 1.94
CA GLU A 245 -19.39 9.82 2.60
C GLU A 245 -20.86 9.89 3.04
N ALA A 246 -21.78 9.20 2.33
CA ALA A 246 -23.19 9.12 2.70
C ALA A 246 -23.43 8.42 4.05
N GLU A 247 -22.49 7.60 4.52
CA GLU A 247 -22.56 6.89 5.79
C GLU A 247 -21.80 7.59 6.93
N ALA A 248 -21.18 8.76 6.69
CA ALA A 248 -20.25 9.39 7.59
C ALA A 248 -20.79 9.58 9.02
N ASP A 249 -22.04 10.07 9.16
CA ASP A 249 -22.64 10.30 10.48
C ASP A 249 -22.89 8.98 11.24
N LEU A 250 -23.35 7.94 10.55
CA LEU A 250 -23.53 6.61 11.15
C LEU A 250 -22.18 6.02 11.57
N ARG A 251 -21.16 6.15 10.73
CA ARG A 251 -19.79 5.67 11.03
C ARG A 251 -19.21 6.39 12.25
N ARG A 252 -19.35 7.72 12.37
CA ARG A 252 -18.90 8.45 13.57
C ARG A 252 -19.53 7.89 14.86
N LEU A 253 -20.79 7.50 14.82
CA LEU A 253 -21.47 6.91 15.99
C LEU A 253 -20.94 5.50 16.29
N ARG A 254 -20.73 4.67 15.26
CA ARG A 254 -20.28 3.29 15.42
C ARG A 254 -18.82 3.19 15.83
N PHE A 255 -17.98 4.12 15.35
CA PHE A 255 -16.55 4.13 15.60
C PHE A 255 -16.12 4.99 16.80
N ALA A 256 -17.04 5.65 17.51
CA ALA A 256 -16.69 6.58 18.59
C ALA A 256 -15.79 5.98 19.68
N GLY A 257 -15.87 4.65 19.92
CA GLY A 257 -15.00 3.92 20.85
C GLY A 257 -13.67 3.41 20.25
N TYR A 258 -13.40 3.73 18.98
CA TYR A 258 -12.23 3.24 18.24
C TYR A 258 -11.24 4.37 17.90
N ARG A 259 -11.37 5.52 18.53
CA ARG A 259 -10.44 6.61 18.37
C ARG A 259 -9.12 6.33 19.06
N VAL A 260 -8.02 6.55 18.35
CA VAL A 260 -6.67 6.49 18.91
C VAL A 260 -6.39 7.84 19.58
N ASP A 261 -6.52 7.88 20.90
CA ASP A 261 -6.29 9.02 21.76
C ASP A 261 -5.31 8.67 22.89
N ALA A 262 -4.96 9.62 23.73
CA ALA A 262 -4.02 9.44 24.82
C ALA A 262 -4.46 8.34 25.80
N ALA A 263 -5.77 8.15 26.02
CA ALA A 263 -6.28 7.10 26.91
C ALA A 263 -6.03 5.70 26.32
N LEU A 264 -6.24 5.51 25.03
CA LEU A 264 -5.94 4.26 24.35
C LEU A 264 -4.42 4.02 24.28
N MET A 265 -3.63 5.06 23.97
CA MET A 265 -2.16 4.99 23.96
C MET A 265 -1.55 4.62 25.32
N ALA A 266 -2.21 4.94 26.42
CA ALA A 266 -1.72 4.59 27.75
C ALA A 266 -1.58 3.05 27.97
N HIS A 267 -2.24 2.21 27.17
CA HIS A 267 -2.11 0.75 27.21
C HIS A 267 -0.86 0.24 26.47
N ALA A 268 -0.21 1.10 25.64
CA ALA A 268 1.05 0.82 24.96
C ALA A 268 1.81 2.16 24.74
N PRO A 269 2.35 2.79 25.79
CA PRO A 269 2.84 4.17 25.74
C PRO A 269 4.07 4.36 24.84
N GLU A 270 4.82 3.31 24.60
CA GLU A 270 6.01 3.33 23.71
C GLU A 270 5.68 2.88 22.27
N ALA A 271 4.43 2.50 21.98
CA ALA A 271 4.05 2.04 20.66
C ALA A 271 4.20 3.14 19.61
N LEU A 272 4.75 2.78 18.46
CA LEU A 272 4.76 3.66 17.30
C LEU A 272 3.32 3.96 16.86
N VAL A 273 3.05 5.21 16.49
CA VAL A 273 1.76 5.61 15.93
C VAL A 273 1.87 5.71 14.42
N MET A 274 0.97 5.02 13.73
CA MET A 274 0.93 4.93 12.26
C MET A 274 -0.43 5.35 11.71
N HIS A 275 -0.42 6.01 10.56
CA HIS A 275 -1.61 6.40 9.81
C HIS A 275 -1.24 6.64 8.34
N CYS A 276 -1.98 6.07 7.39
CA CYS A 276 -1.67 6.22 5.96
C CYS A 276 -1.92 7.64 5.41
N LEU A 277 -2.59 8.49 6.17
CA LEU A 277 -3.02 9.84 5.80
C LEU A 277 -3.92 9.87 4.53
N PRO A 278 -4.88 10.85 4.43
CA PRO A 278 -5.10 11.95 5.35
C PRO A 278 -5.76 11.51 6.64
N ALA A 279 -5.44 12.15 7.77
CA ALA A 279 -6.11 11.94 9.05
C ALA A 279 -7.25 12.95 9.26
N HIS A 280 -8.38 12.49 9.80
CA HIS A 280 -9.47 13.34 10.27
C HIS A 280 -9.28 13.59 11.77
N ARG A 281 -8.50 14.63 12.09
CA ARG A 281 -8.12 14.99 13.43
C ARG A 281 -9.33 15.19 14.34
N GLY A 282 -9.35 14.48 15.49
CA GLY A 282 -10.47 14.44 16.42
C GLY A 282 -11.53 13.38 16.09
N GLU A 283 -11.46 12.71 14.93
CA GLU A 283 -12.26 11.54 14.62
C GLU A 283 -11.49 10.25 15.00
N GLU A 284 -10.80 9.61 14.04
CA GLU A 284 -10.08 8.35 14.28
C GLU A 284 -8.80 8.50 15.11
N ILE A 285 -8.20 9.71 15.13
CA ILE A 285 -6.99 10.00 15.87
C ILE A 285 -7.01 11.44 16.40
N THR A 286 -6.48 11.67 17.60
CA THR A 286 -6.35 13.03 18.15
C THR A 286 -5.08 13.72 17.65
N ASP A 287 -5.07 15.06 17.66
CA ASP A 287 -3.88 15.88 17.31
C ASP A 287 -2.68 15.53 18.18
N GLU A 288 -2.91 15.38 19.47
CA GLU A 288 -1.89 15.04 20.46
C GLU A 288 -1.16 13.72 20.12
N VAL A 289 -1.89 12.71 19.65
CA VAL A 289 -1.32 11.42 19.30
C VAL A 289 -0.67 11.47 17.90
N LEU A 290 -1.34 12.08 16.94
CA LEU A 290 -0.84 12.19 15.56
C LEU A 290 0.46 12.97 15.47
N ASP A 291 0.60 14.04 16.25
CA ASP A 291 1.78 14.91 16.28
C ASP A 291 2.72 14.56 17.47
N GLY A 292 2.42 13.49 18.18
CA GLY A 292 3.16 13.02 19.36
C GLY A 292 4.54 12.43 19.03
N PRO A 293 5.37 12.22 20.07
CA PRO A 293 6.78 11.81 19.88
C PRO A 293 6.95 10.39 19.33
N THR A 294 5.93 9.52 19.46
CA THR A 294 5.95 8.16 18.92
C THR A 294 5.33 8.08 17.51
N SER A 295 4.85 9.21 16.96
CA SER A 295 4.25 9.24 15.64
C SER A 295 5.31 9.15 14.54
N VAL A 296 5.15 8.16 13.67
CA VAL A 296 6.04 7.93 12.51
C VAL A 296 5.33 8.15 11.17
N VAL A 297 4.21 8.87 11.18
CA VAL A 297 3.34 9.06 10.01
C VAL A 297 4.03 9.79 8.86
N LEU A 298 4.98 10.67 9.13
CA LEU A 298 5.74 11.37 8.09
C LEU A 298 6.82 10.49 7.49
N ASP A 299 7.51 9.67 8.29
CA ASP A 299 8.45 8.65 7.80
C ASP A 299 7.71 7.62 6.94
N GLN A 300 6.52 7.21 7.39
CA GLN A 300 5.63 6.32 6.65
C GLN A 300 5.22 6.94 5.29
N ALA A 301 4.88 8.21 5.25
CA ALA A 301 4.55 8.92 4.02
C ALA A 301 5.77 9.07 3.10
N GLU A 302 6.96 9.34 3.64
CA GLU A 302 8.21 9.40 2.89
C GLU A 302 8.58 8.04 2.28
N ASN A 303 8.46 6.97 3.04
CA ASN A 303 8.79 5.61 2.62
C ASN A 303 7.95 5.12 1.43
N ARG A 304 6.78 5.73 1.17
CA ARG A 304 5.99 5.51 -0.05
C ARG A 304 6.82 5.72 -1.31
N LEU A 305 7.67 6.74 -1.34
CA LEU A 305 8.52 7.03 -2.49
C LEU A 305 9.48 5.87 -2.76
N TYR A 306 10.18 5.40 -1.73
CA TYR A 306 11.24 4.40 -1.90
C TYR A 306 10.70 3.02 -2.22
N VAL A 307 9.61 2.59 -1.59
CA VAL A 307 9.02 1.27 -1.90
C VAL A 307 8.40 1.26 -3.30
N GLN A 308 7.79 2.35 -3.74
CA GLN A 308 7.25 2.46 -5.09
C GLN A 308 8.37 2.44 -6.15
N GLN A 309 9.50 3.11 -5.88
CA GLN A 309 10.68 3.03 -6.74
C GLN A 309 11.22 1.60 -6.81
N ALA A 310 11.42 0.94 -5.65
CA ALA A 310 11.93 -0.43 -5.58
C ALA A 310 11.01 -1.41 -6.30
N LEU A 311 9.69 -1.28 -6.10
CA LEU A 311 8.69 -2.09 -6.77
C LEU A 311 8.73 -1.93 -8.29
N LEU A 312 8.80 -0.70 -8.80
CA LEU A 312 8.89 -0.45 -10.23
C LEU A 312 10.19 -1.01 -10.82
N VAL A 313 11.32 -0.90 -10.11
CA VAL A 313 12.58 -1.51 -10.54
C VAL A 313 12.43 -3.03 -10.59
N GLU A 314 11.91 -3.67 -9.54
CA GLU A 314 11.68 -5.13 -9.49
C GLU A 314 10.79 -5.60 -10.66
N LEU A 315 9.68 -4.92 -10.92
CA LEU A 315 8.72 -5.34 -11.94
C LEU A 315 9.16 -5.03 -13.38
N LEU A 316 9.87 -3.92 -13.61
CA LEU A 316 10.19 -3.45 -14.94
C LEU A 316 11.57 -3.88 -15.43
N THR A 317 12.51 -4.18 -14.53
CA THR A 317 13.90 -4.49 -14.91
C THR A 317 14.29 -5.93 -14.68
N THR A 318 13.66 -6.64 -13.74
CA THR A 318 13.96 -8.06 -13.48
C THR A 318 13.43 -8.93 -14.63
N PRO A 319 14.27 -9.78 -15.26
CA PRO A 319 13.79 -10.72 -16.25
C PRO A 319 12.75 -11.67 -15.63
N THR A 320 11.63 -11.88 -16.31
CA THR A 320 10.71 -12.98 -15.97
C THR A 320 11.39 -14.29 -16.37
N HIS A 321 11.77 -15.11 -15.40
CA HIS A 321 12.32 -16.44 -15.61
C HIS A 321 11.25 -17.44 -15.98
#